data_f8f22275b4528ff12761d271f0ddf18f
#
_entry.id   f8f22275b4528ff12761d271f0ddf18f
#
_cell.length_a   1.000
_cell.length_b   1.000
_cell.length_c   1.000
_cell.angle_alpha   90.00
_cell.angle_beta   90.00
_cell.angle_gamma   90.00
#
_symmetry.space_group_name_H-M   'P 1'
#
loop_
_entity.id
_entity.type
_entity.pdbx_description
1 polymer ?
#
loop_
_entity_poly.entity_id
_entity_poly.type
_entity_poly.pdbx_seq_one_letter_code
_entity_poly.pdbx_strand_id
1 'polypeptide(L)'
;PGKTVDQKEGEFKWNGRRMILADLPGSYSLSAGSDEEVITRDYITSGNADLVLVLADASQLKRSLYMLADFVGSQVPAVLILNMMDVAKGQGITIDTRLLEDKLGIPVVPMSAIQKKDYRRLYETIEKSLEKKPVINGDTMTSAEDKITFIDTLLDGVLTTVKTSADAYSRFDRIALSPVKGKIMAFGIILGIFLLSML
;
A
#
# COMPACT_ATOMS: atom_id res chain seq x y z
N PRO A 1 -5.46 -28.67 -15.00
CA PRO A 1 -5.23 -27.67 -16.03
C PRO A 1 -4.97 -26.37 -15.29
N GLY A 2 -3.65 -26.00 -15.15
CA GLY A 2 -3.23 -24.86 -14.38
C GLY A 2 -3.70 -23.57 -15.03
N LYS A 3 -4.35 -22.69 -14.27
CA LYS A 3 -4.49 -21.29 -14.63
C LYS A 3 -3.10 -20.68 -14.62
N THR A 4 -2.58 -20.39 -15.79
CA THR A 4 -1.40 -19.55 -15.93
C THR A 4 -1.84 -18.15 -15.55
N VAL A 5 -1.43 -17.68 -14.38
CA VAL A 5 -1.56 -16.26 -14.03
C VAL A 5 -0.54 -15.55 -14.89
N ASP A 6 -0.96 -14.64 -15.76
CA ASP A 6 -0.07 -13.85 -16.60
C ASP A 6 0.80 -12.98 -15.70
N GLN A 7 2.04 -13.42 -15.46
CA GLN A 7 3.06 -12.60 -14.86
C GLN A 7 3.45 -11.52 -15.86
N LYS A 8 3.32 -10.27 -15.45
CA LYS A 8 3.80 -9.13 -16.24
C LYS A 8 5.21 -8.80 -15.80
N GLU A 9 6.16 -8.94 -16.68
CA GLU A 9 7.53 -8.55 -16.43
C GLU A 9 7.83 -7.21 -17.12
N GLY A 10 8.52 -6.34 -16.40
CA GLY A 10 9.05 -5.09 -16.92
C GLY A 10 10.56 -5.04 -16.74
N GLU A 11 11.27 -4.42 -17.67
CA GLU A 11 12.71 -4.22 -17.58
C GLU A 11 13.02 -2.74 -17.42
N PHE A 12 13.97 -2.44 -16.52
CA PHE A 12 14.52 -1.09 -16.41
C PHE A 12 16.01 -1.13 -16.12
N LYS A 13 16.70 -0.01 -16.39
CA LYS A 13 18.14 0.14 -16.12
C LYS A 13 18.36 1.24 -15.08
N TRP A 14 19.20 0.93 -14.09
CA TRP A 14 19.64 1.89 -13.07
C TRP A 14 21.13 1.71 -12.82
N ASN A 15 21.91 2.80 -12.85
CA ASN A 15 23.36 2.80 -12.66
C ASN A 15 24.10 1.73 -13.50
N GLY A 16 23.65 1.50 -14.74
CA GLY A 16 24.25 0.50 -15.64
C GLY A 16 23.82 -0.96 -15.37
N ARG A 17 23.08 -1.23 -14.29
CA ARG A 17 22.52 -2.56 -13.99
C ARG A 17 21.17 -2.73 -14.68
N ARG A 18 20.95 -3.88 -15.30
CA ARG A 18 19.65 -4.31 -15.81
C ARG A 18 18.87 -4.98 -14.70
N MET A 19 17.65 -4.52 -14.46
CA MET A 19 16.73 -5.06 -13.45
C MET A 19 15.45 -5.53 -14.13
N ILE A 20 14.94 -6.68 -13.71
CA ILE A 20 13.66 -7.23 -14.14
C ILE A 20 12.68 -7.06 -12.97
N LEU A 21 11.57 -6.42 -13.24
CA LEU A 21 10.47 -6.25 -12.28
C LEU A 21 9.35 -7.20 -12.67
N ALA A 22 9.04 -8.16 -11.81
CA ALA A 22 7.89 -9.03 -11.95
C ALA A 22 6.72 -8.47 -11.15
N ASP A 23 5.60 -8.19 -11.82
CA ASP A 23 4.34 -7.80 -11.19
C ASP A 23 3.60 -9.07 -10.78
N LEU A 24 3.50 -9.28 -9.46
CA LEU A 24 2.82 -10.44 -8.89
C LEU A 24 1.38 -10.10 -8.55
N PRO A 25 0.44 -11.05 -8.63
CA PRO A 25 -0.94 -10.82 -8.25
C PRO A 25 -1.02 -10.26 -6.84
N GLY A 26 -1.70 -9.12 -6.68
CA GLY A 26 -1.92 -8.50 -5.38
C GLY A 26 -3.05 -9.22 -4.64
N SER A 27 -2.82 -9.65 -3.41
CA SER A 27 -3.91 -10.09 -2.56
C SER A 27 -4.44 -8.90 -1.75
N TYR A 28 -5.66 -8.50 -2.03
CA TYR A 28 -6.41 -7.55 -1.20
C TYR A 28 -7.35 -8.26 -0.22
N SER A 29 -7.36 -9.58 -0.22
CA SER A 29 -8.32 -10.38 0.53
C SER A 29 -7.71 -10.83 1.86
N LEU A 30 -8.46 -10.62 2.94
CA LEU A 30 -8.22 -11.24 4.26
C LEU A 30 -8.59 -12.75 4.26
N SER A 31 -9.00 -13.30 3.12
CA SER A 31 -9.32 -14.71 2.98
C SER A 31 -8.05 -15.49 2.63
N ALA A 32 -7.47 -16.15 3.61
CA ALA A 32 -6.36 -17.08 3.43
C ALA A 32 -6.74 -18.14 2.38
N GLY A 33 -5.92 -18.26 1.31
CA GLY A 33 -6.01 -19.38 0.38
C GLY A 33 -6.57 -19.06 -1.00
N SER A 34 -6.55 -17.80 -1.47
CA SER A 34 -6.79 -17.56 -2.90
C SER A 34 -5.63 -18.14 -3.73
N ASP A 35 -5.95 -18.66 -4.93
CA ASP A 35 -4.94 -19.19 -5.86
C ASP A 35 -3.83 -18.16 -6.14
N GLU A 36 -4.17 -16.88 -6.14
CA GLU A 36 -3.25 -15.74 -6.37
C GLU A 36 -2.25 -15.56 -5.22
N GLU A 37 -2.68 -15.75 -3.98
CA GLU A 37 -1.82 -15.66 -2.80
C GLU A 37 -0.81 -16.82 -2.76
N VAL A 38 -1.26 -18.03 -3.10
CA VAL A 38 -0.40 -19.22 -3.20
C VAL A 38 0.67 -19.01 -4.27
N ILE A 39 0.29 -18.53 -5.46
CA ILE A 39 1.21 -18.27 -6.58
C ILE A 39 2.26 -17.21 -6.19
N THR A 40 1.83 -16.13 -5.56
CA THR A 40 2.74 -15.05 -5.11
C THR A 40 3.74 -15.59 -4.07
N ARG A 41 3.26 -16.35 -3.09
CA ARG A 41 4.10 -16.96 -2.06
C ARG A 41 5.11 -17.93 -2.69
N ASP A 42 4.63 -18.85 -3.52
CA ASP A 42 5.48 -19.86 -4.18
C ASP A 42 6.56 -19.21 -5.05
N TYR A 43 6.21 -18.16 -5.80
CA TYR A 43 7.19 -17.42 -6.60
C TYR A 43 8.28 -16.79 -5.74
N ILE A 44 7.91 -16.15 -4.64
CA ILE A 44 8.83 -15.45 -3.75
C ILE A 44 9.71 -16.46 -3.00
N THR A 45 9.12 -17.53 -2.47
CA THR A 45 9.85 -18.53 -1.67
C THR A 45 10.68 -19.50 -2.50
N SER A 46 10.40 -19.63 -3.81
CA SER A 46 11.22 -20.45 -4.74
C SER A 46 12.61 -19.88 -5.02
N GLY A 47 12.91 -18.65 -4.54
CA GLY A 47 14.19 -18.00 -4.77
C GLY A 47 14.31 -17.34 -6.16
N ASN A 48 13.20 -17.17 -6.88
CA ASN A 48 13.18 -16.50 -8.18
C ASN A 48 13.32 -14.97 -8.08
N ALA A 49 13.12 -14.41 -6.88
CA ALA A 49 13.25 -12.99 -6.62
C ALA A 49 14.50 -12.70 -5.75
N ASP A 50 15.38 -11.81 -6.22
CA ASP A 50 16.53 -11.32 -5.44
C ASP A 50 16.09 -10.35 -4.34
N LEU A 51 14.99 -9.64 -4.55
CA LEU A 51 14.42 -8.64 -3.64
C LEU A 51 12.92 -8.51 -3.87
N VAL A 52 12.14 -8.49 -2.80
CA VAL A 52 10.70 -8.26 -2.84
C VAL A 52 10.39 -6.80 -2.49
N LEU A 53 9.62 -6.13 -3.33
CA LEU A 53 9.11 -4.79 -3.08
C LEU A 53 7.66 -4.91 -2.57
N VAL A 54 7.46 -4.70 -1.29
CA VAL A 54 6.10 -4.73 -0.70
C VAL A 54 5.51 -3.34 -0.80
N LEU A 55 4.44 -3.20 -1.59
CA LEU A 55 3.75 -1.93 -1.78
C LEU A 55 2.58 -1.81 -0.80
N ALA A 56 2.62 -0.80 0.07
CA ALA A 56 1.57 -0.53 1.04
C ALA A 56 0.96 0.87 0.82
N ASP A 57 -0.35 0.96 0.98
CA ASP A 57 -1.08 2.22 1.00
C ASP A 57 -0.96 2.88 2.39
N ALA A 58 -0.25 4.00 2.46
CA ALA A 58 -0.03 4.74 3.70
C ALA A 58 -1.33 5.25 4.33
N SER A 59 -2.37 5.49 3.54
CA SER A 59 -3.68 5.95 4.04
C SER A 59 -4.50 4.83 4.67
N GLN A 60 -4.14 3.55 4.40
CA GLN A 60 -4.77 2.35 4.93
C GLN A 60 -3.72 1.34 5.41
N LEU A 61 -2.70 1.83 6.12
CA LEU A 61 -1.48 1.08 6.41
C LEU A 61 -1.73 -0.25 7.12
N LYS A 62 -2.60 -0.27 8.15
CA LYS A 62 -2.92 -1.52 8.88
C LYS A 62 -3.40 -2.63 7.94
N ARG A 63 -4.27 -2.29 6.99
CA ARG A 63 -4.79 -3.26 6.02
C ARG A 63 -3.71 -3.71 5.03
N SER A 64 -2.90 -2.76 4.55
CA SER A 64 -1.86 -3.03 3.55
C SER A 64 -0.70 -3.88 4.10
N LEU A 65 -0.45 -3.82 5.41
CA LEU A 65 0.60 -4.63 6.04
C LEU A 65 0.19 -6.09 6.29
N TYR A 66 -1.08 -6.44 6.11
CA TYR A 66 -1.54 -7.81 6.34
C TYR A 66 -0.81 -8.82 5.45
N MET A 67 -0.59 -8.47 4.16
CA MET A 67 0.17 -9.30 3.24
C MET A 67 1.66 -9.37 3.62
N LEU A 68 2.24 -8.28 4.14
CA LEU A 68 3.64 -8.28 4.59
C LEU A 68 3.85 -9.31 5.72
N ALA A 69 2.86 -9.48 6.60
CA ALA A 69 2.91 -10.44 7.68
C ALA A 69 3.09 -11.90 7.21
N ASP A 70 2.71 -12.23 5.97
CA ASP A 70 2.92 -13.55 5.37
C ASP A 70 4.40 -13.86 5.06
N PHE A 71 5.21 -12.82 4.93
CA PHE A 71 6.63 -12.94 4.61
C PHE A 71 7.56 -12.82 5.82
N VAL A 72 7.00 -12.55 7.00
CA VAL A 72 7.77 -12.54 8.26
C VAL A 72 8.34 -13.94 8.53
N GLY A 73 9.63 -14.02 8.83
CA GLY A 73 10.34 -15.29 9.04
C GLY A 73 10.75 -16.04 7.76
N SER A 74 10.34 -15.58 6.56
CA SER A 74 10.64 -16.27 5.28
C SER A 74 12.09 -16.13 4.80
N GLN A 75 12.92 -15.32 5.45
CA GLN A 75 14.31 -15.01 5.05
C GLN A 75 14.44 -14.42 3.64
N VAL A 76 13.35 -13.91 3.07
CA VAL A 76 13.35 -13.27 1.75
C VAL A 76 13.71 -11.79 1.90
N PRO A 77 14.71 -11.29 1.15
CA PRO A 77 15.05 -9.87 1.19
C PRO A 77 13.89 -9.00 0.75
N ALA A 78 13.59 -7.94 1.51
CA ALA A 78 12.44 -7.09 1.24
C ALA A 78 12.71 -5.60 1.47
N VAL A 79 11.92 -4.76 0.80
CA VAL A 79 11.81 -3.32 1.01
C VAL A 79 10.32 -2.97 1.10
N LEU A 80 9.93 -2.21 2.11
CA LEU A 80 8.56 -1.69 2.21
C LEU A 80 8.47 -0.32 1.53
N ILE A 81 7.55 -0.21 0.57
CA ILE A 81 7.23 1.04 -0.11
C ILE A 81 5.91 1.56 0.43
N LEU A 82 5.93 2.70 1.11
CA LEU A 82 4.73 3.39 1.58
C LEU A 82 4.27 4.37 0.52
N ASN A 83 3.35 3.95 -0.33
CA ASN A 83 2.76 4.81 -1.35
C ASN A 83 1.59 5.63 -0.78
N MET A 84 1.14 6.63 -1.53
CA MET A 84 0.02 7.52 -1.15
C MET A 84 0.27 8.32 0.13
N MET A 85 1.52 8.70 0.41
CA MET A 85 1.87 9.54 1.55
C MET A 85 1.19 10.91 1.55
N ASP A 86 0.90 11.45 0.38
CA ASP A 86 0.11 12.67 0.18
C ASP A 86 -1.34 12.50 0.64
N VAL A 87 -1.97 11.37 0.33
CA VAL A 87 -3.33 11.03 0.76
C VAL A 87 -3.37 10.85 2.28
N ALA A 88 -2.45 10.06 2.85
CA ALA A 88 -2.33 9.85 4.28
C ALA A 88 -2.20 11.19 5.03
N LYS A 89 -1.32 12.08 4.54
CA LYS A 89 -1.16 13.43 5.08
C LYS A 89 -2.45 14.25 5.00
N GLY A 90 -3.17 14.17 3.87
CA GLY A 90 -4.47 14.84 3.68
C GLY A 90 -5.53 14.35 4.66
N GLN A 91 -5.44 13.11 5.12
CA GLN A 91 -6.31 12.50 6.14
C GLN A 91 -5.85 12.75 7.58
N GLY A 92 -4.75 13.51 7.79
CA GLY A 92 -4.19 13.75 9.11
C GLY A 92 -3.43 12.55 9.70
N ILE A 93 -3.05 11.59 8.86
CA ILE A 93 -2.27 10.43 9.27
C ILE A 93 -0.78 10.78 9.16
N THR A 94 -0.05 10.63 10.26
CA THR A 94 1.41 10.75 10.32
C THR A 94 2.00 9.39 10.63
N ILE A 95 3.03 8.99 9.89
CA ILE A 95 3.71 7.71 10.02
C ILE A 95 5.17 7.99 10.38
N ASP A 96 5.62 7.47 11.51
CA ASP A 96 7.06 7.45 11.84
C ASP A 96 7.73 6.31 11.05
N THR A 97 8.25 6.67 9.87
CA THR A 97 8.87 5.71 8.97
C THR A 97 10.19 5.15 9.48
N ARG A 98 10.89 5.86 10.37
CA ARG A 98 12.12 5.37 10.99
C ARG A 98 11.83 4.31 12.04
N LEU A 99 10.86 4.60 12.92
CA LEU A 99 10.43 3.61 13.91
C LEU A 99 9.86 2.35 13.23
N LEU A 100 9.14 2.52 12.12
CA LEU A 100 8.63 1.39 11.34
C LEU A 100 9.77 0.57 10.72
N GLU A 101 10.79 1.23 10.16
CA GLU A 101 11.99 0.59 9.63
C GLU A 101 12.76 -0.18 10.71
N ASP A 102 12.97 0.45 11.88
CA ASP A 102 13.67 -0.18 13.01
C ASP A 102 12.92 -1.42 13.53
N LYS A 103 11.59 -1.36 13.62
CA LYS A 103 10.77 -2.50 14.06
C LYS A 103 10.74 -3.64 13.04
N LEU A 104 10.65 -3.31 11.75
CA LEU A 104 10.61 -4.29 10.67
C LEU A 104 11.98 -4.90 10.34
N GLY A 105 13.07 -4.17 10.55
CA GLY A 105 14.41 -4.58 10.14
C GLY A 105 14.69 -4.46 8.63
N ILE A 106 13.75 -3.91 7.86
CA ILE A 106 13.89 -3.69 6.42
C ILE A 106 13.71 -2.21 6.09
N PRO A 107 14.31 -1.72 4.99
CA PRO A 107 14.14 -0.33 4.57
C PRO A 107 12.68 0.03 4.28
N VAL A 108 12.29 1.23 4.71
CA VAL A 108 10.96 1.81 4.47
C VAL A 108 11.10 3.06 3.60
N VAL A 109 10.49 3.04 2.41
CA VAL A 109 10.53 4.13 1.45
C VAL A 109 9.18 4.83 1.37
N PRO A 110 9.00 5.97 2.06
CA PRO A 110 7.81 6.79 1.88
C PRO A 110 7.84 7.51 0.53
N MET A 111 6.76 7.41 -0.23
CA MET A 111 6.63 8.06 -1.53
C MET A 111 5.18 8.36 -1.90
N SER A 112 5.04 9.20 -2.92
CA SER A 112 3.80 9.35 -3.68
C SER A 112 4.15 9.08 -5.14
N ALA A 113 3.62 8.00 -5.72
CA ALA A 113 4.01 7.53 -7.06
C ALA A 113 3.82 8.59 -8.17
N ILE A 114 2.95 9.57 -7.96
CA ILE A 114 2.76 10.71 -8.86
C ILE A 114 3.91 11.73 -8.79
N GLN A 115 4.81 11.66 -7.79
CA GLN A 115 5.90 12.61 -7.58
C GLN A 115 7.23 12.02 -8.05
N LYS A 116 7.74 12.50 -9.18
CA LYS A 116 9.00 11.99 -9.79
C LYS A 116 10.22 12.08 -8.85
N LYS A 117 10.25 13.02 -7.92
CA LYS A 117 11.36 13.21 -6.98
C LYS A 117 11.59 12.01 -6.05
N ASP A 118 10.53 11.24 -5.76
CA ASP A 118 10.58 10.14 -4.79
C ASP A 118 11.25 8.89 -5.38
N TYR A 119 11.26 8.76 -6.71
CA TYR A 119 11.82 7.58 -7.39
C TYR A 119 13.33 7.42 -7.21
N ARG A 120 14.08 8.53 -7.12
CA ARG A 120 15.53 8.45 -6.91
C ARG A 120 15.86 7.72 -5.61
N ARG A 121 15.18 8.09 -4.52
CA ARG A 121 15.35 7.42 -3.21
C ARG A 121 14.97 5.95 -3.28
N LEU A 122 13.90 5.61 -4.00
CA LEU A 122 13.46 4.24 -4.21
C LEU A 122 14.56 3.41 -4.90
N TYR A 123 15.11 3.89 -6.01
CA TYR A 123 16.15 3.17 -6.76
C TYR A 123 17.45 3.00 -5.96
N GLU A 124 17.89 4.05 -5.25
CA GLU A 124 19.05 3.96 -4.36
C GLU A 124 18.83 2.95 -3.22
N THR A 125 17.61 2.84 -2.70
CA THR A 125 17.27 1.87 -1.66
C THR A 125 17.24 0.45 -2.22
N ILE A 126 16.66 0.23 -3.40
CA ILE A 126 16.66 -1.07 -4.08
C ILE A 126 18.12 -1.55 -4.30
N GLU A 127 18.98 -0.70 -4.85
CA GLU A 127 20.38 -1.05 -5.11
C GLU A 127 21.12 -1.48 -3.83
N LYS A 128 20.98 -0.71 -2.76
CA LYS A 128 21.55 -1.05 -1.44
C LYS A 128 20.98 -2.34 -0.86
N SER A 129 19.67 -2.58 -1.05
CA SER A 129 18.99 -3.76 -0.52
C SER A 129 19.36 -5.03 -1.27
N LEU A 130 19.65 -4.97 -2.57
CA LEU A 130 20.19 -6.08 -3.34
C LEU A 130 21.56 -6.54 -2.83
N GLU A 131 22.36 -5.62 -2.27
CA GLU A 131 23.65 -5.94 -1.68
C GLU A 131 23.55 -6.43 -0.24
N LYS A 132 22.73 -5.76 0.59
CA LYS A 132 22.60 -6.03 2.04
C LYS A 132 21.64 -7.16 2.36
N LYS A 133 20.70 -7.47 1.46
CA LYS A 133 19.67 -8.50 1.59
C LYS A 133 18.90 -8.40 2.93
N PRO A 134 18.28 -7.25 3.27
CA PRO A 134 17.57 -7.07 4.52
C PRO A 134 16.33 -7.97 4.55
N VAL A 135 16.07 -8.63 5.70
CA VAL A 135 14.91 -9.51 5.90
C VAL A 135 14.02 -8.98 7.02
N ILE A 136 12.74 -9.32 6.97
CA ILE A 136 11.75 -8.85 7.94
C ILE A 136 11.99 -9.52 9.29
N ASN A 137 12.10 -8.72 10.36
CA ASN A 137 12.23 -9.21 11.73
C ASN A 137 10.97 -9.94 12.19
N GLY A 138 11.14 -11.07 12.85
CA GLY A 138 10.07 -11.83 13.50
C GLY A 138 10.05 -13.29 13.08
N ASP A 139 9.22 -14.04 13.77
CA ASP A 139 9.00 -15.47 13.52
C ASP A 139 7.82 -15.68 12.57
N THR A 140 7.83 -16.81 11.86
CA THR A 140 6.76 -17.19 10.95
C THR A 140 5.42 -17.27 11.67
N MET A 141 4.41 -16.59 11.15
CA MET A 141 3.05 -16.58 11.68
C MET A 141 2.14 -17.49 10.87
N THR A 142 1.40 -18.34 11.55
CA THR A 142 0.52 -19.33 10.90
C THR A 142 -0.96 -18.99 11.04
N SER A 143 -1.34 -18.22 12.06
CA SER A 143 -2.73 -17.84 12.29
C SER A 143 -3.01 -16.41 11.87
N ALA A 144 -4.27 -16.14 11.52
CA ALA A 144 -4.74 -14.77 11.23
C ALA A 144 -4.65 -13.87 12.48
N GLU A 145 -4.84 -14.43 13.66
CA GLU A 145 -4.76 -13.73 14.95
C GLU A 145 -3.34 -13.27 15.26
N ASP A 146 -2.33 -14.12 14.98
CA ASP A 146 -0.92 -13.75 15.15
C ASP A 146 -0.54 -12.60 14.23
N LYS A 147 -0.99 -12.63 12.97
CA LYS A 147 -0.74 -11.56 11.99
C LYS A 147 -1.35 -10.23 12.44
N ILE A 148 -2.59 -10.25 12.93
CA ILE A 148 -3.27 -9.05 13.43
C ILE A 148 -2.51 -8.50 14.64
N THR A 149 -2.14 -9.36 15.59
CA THR A 149 -1.39 -8.97 16.79
C THR A 149 -0.03 -8.39 16.44
N PHE A 150 0.69 -9.02 15.50
CA PHE A 150 1.95 -8.49 14.97
C PHE A 150 1.78 -7.10 14.38
N ILE A 151 0.78 -6.90 13.52
CA ILE A 151 0.54 -5.61 12.87
C ILE A 151 0.19 -4.54 13.91
N ASP A 152 -0.65 -4.86 14.90
CA ASP A 152 -1.01 -3.93 15.96
C ASP A 152 0.20 -3.53 16.80
N THR A 153 1.05 -4.49 17.16
CA THR A 153 2.31 -4.24 17.87
C THR A 153 3.30 -3.44 17.02
N LEU A 154 3.37 -3.76 15.73
CA LEU A 154 4.23 -3.05 14.78
C LEU A 154 3.82 -1.58 14.66
N LEU A 155 2.53 -1.30 14.56
CA LEU A 155 2.00 0.04 14.36
C LEU A 155 1.87 0.87 15.64
N ASP A 156 2.05 0.26 16.81
CA ASP A 156 2.06 0.99 18.09
C ASP A 156 3.20 2.02 18.12
N GLY A 157 2.84 3.28 18.37
CA GLY A 157 3.77 4.41 18.33
C GLY A 157 4.20 4.85 16.92
N VAL A 158 3.96 4.03 15.88
CA VAL A 158 4.28 4.36 14.48
C VAL A 158 3.24 5.27 13.86
N LEU A 159 1.95 5.03 14.15
CA LEU A 159 0.84 5.80 13.60
C LEU A 159 0.37 6.84 14.60
N THR A 160 0.33 8.09 14.15
CA THR A 160 -0.35 9.18 14.86
C THR A 160 -1.42 9.74 13.94
N THR A 161 -2.68 9.63 14.38
CA THR A 161 -3.81 10.23 13.67
C THR A 161 -4.19 11.50 14.41
N VAL A 162 -3.85 12.64 13.84
CA VAL A 162 -4.45 13.90 14.26
C VAL A 162 -5.87 13.87 13.67
N LYS A 163 -6.90 13.85 14.51
CA LYS A 163 -8.27 14.08 14.03
C LYS A 163 -8.25 15.44 13.31
N THR A 164 -8.00 15.43 12.04
CA THR A 164 -8.41 16.53 11.18
C THR A 164 -9.89 16.57 11.38
N SER A 165 -10.37 17.67 12.01
CA SER A 165 -11.78 17.89 12.19
C SER A 165 -12.45 17.51 10.86
N ALA A 166 -13.50 16.71 10.92
CA ALA A 166 -14.30 16.30 9.76
C ALA A 166 -14.88 17.50 8.97
N ASP A 167 -14.38 18.68 9.21
CA ASP A 167 -14.68 19.98 8.60
C ASP A 167 -13.98 20.23 7.26
N ALA A 168 -13.20 19.29 6.73
CA ALA A 168 -12.64 19.40 5.38
C ALA A 168 -13.63 19.04 4.25
N TYR A 169 -14.86 18.72 4.58
CA TYR A 169 -15.93 18.77 3.58
C TYR A 169 -16.06 20.21 3.07
N SER A 170 -15.88 20.40 1.78
CA SER A 170 -16.11 21.71 1.19
C SER A 170 -17.50 22.19 1.60
N ARG A 171 -17.74 23.50 1.65
CA ARG A 171 -19.08 24.02 1.93
C ARG A 171 -20.15 23.39 1.01
N PHE A 172 -19.72 23.03 -0.19
CA PHE A 172 -20.51 22.31 -1.17
C PHE A 172 -20.86 20.89 -0.72
N ASP A 173 -19.89 20.10 -0.24
CA ASP A 173 -20.13 18.74 0.24
C ASP A 173 -21.08 18.73 1.45
N ARG A 174 -20.94 19.71 2.35
CA ARG A 174 -21.82 19.85 3.51
C ARG A 174 -23.27 20.14 3.12
N ILE A 175 -23.47 20.88 2.03
CA ILE A 175 -24.79 21.14 1.46
C ILE A 175 -25.30 19.91 0.73
N ALA A 176 -24.47 19.30 -0.12
CA ALA A 176 -24.83 18.15 -0.95
C ALA A 176 -25.18 16.90 -0.13
N LEU A 177 -24.45 16.65 0.95
CA LEU A 177 -24.67 15.50 1.85
C LEU A 177 -25.73 15.75 2.93
N SER A 178 -26.27 16.95 3.01
CA SER A 178 -27.34 17.28 3.98
C SER A 178 -28.65 16.59 3.56
N PRO A 179 -29.37 15.95 4.53
CA PRO A 179 -30.59 15.18 4.23
C PRO A 179 -31.73 16.03 3.64
N VAL A 180 -31.74 17.33 3.87
CA VAL A 180 -32.74 18.26 3.34
C VAL A 180 -32.18 19.09 2.18
N LYS A 181 -31.06 19.79 2.42
CA LYS A 181 -30.45 20.69 1.43
C LYS A 181 -29.93 19.95 0.20
N GLY A 182 -29.38 18.72 0.39
CA GLY A 182 -28.92 17.86 -0.70
C GLY A 182 -30.06 17.44 -1.63
N LYS A 183 -31.23 17.12 -1.07
CA LYS A 183 -32.43 16.78 -1.89
C LYS A 183 -32.94 17.98 -2.70
N ILE A 184 -32.96 19.18 -2.10
CA ILE A 184 -33.35 20.40 -2.79
C ILE A 184 -32.38 20.72 -3.93
N MET A 185 -31.08 20.57 -3.68
CA MET A 185 -30.03 20.77 -4.68
C MET A 185 -30.14 19.77 -5.82
N ALA A 186 -30.34 18.49 -5.52
CA ALA A 186 -30.52 17.44 -6.53
C ALA A 186 -31.76 17.71 -7.40
N PHE A 187 -32.89 18.10 -6.78
CA PHE A 187 -34.10 18.47 -7.49
C PHE A 187 -33.87 19.68 -8.41
N GLY A 188 -33.17 20.71 -7.94
CA GLY A 188 -32.81 21.89 -8.74
C GLY A 188 -31.95 21.55 -9.96
N ILE A 189 -30.97 20.65 -9.81
CA ILE A 189 -30.12 20.17 -10.92
C ILE A 189 -30.96 19.40 -11.95
N ILE A 190 -31.82 18.48 -11.50
CA ILE A 190 -32.70 17.69 -12.38
C ILE A 190 -33.66 18.60 -13.15
N LEU A 191 -34.29 19.56 -12.47
CA LEU A 191 -35.18 20.51 -13.09
C LEU A 191 -34.47 21.41 -14.11
N GLY A 192 -33.22 21.83 -13.78
CA GLY A 192 -32.39 22.62 -14.70
C GLY A 192 -32.04 21.85 -15.98
N ILE A 193 -31.65 20.59 -15.86
CA ILE A 193 -31.37 19.70 -17.00
C ILE A 193 -32.66 19.53 -17.85
N PHE A 194 -33.80 19.30 -17.18
CA PHE A 194 -35.07 19.10 -17.87
C PHE A 194 -35.46 20.36 -18.67
N LEU A 195 -35.34 21.56 -18.08
CA LEU A 195 -35.63 22.83 -18.78
C LEU A 195 -34.70 23.09 -19.95
N LEU A 196 -33.42 22.74 -19.80
CA LEU A 196 -32.41 22.89 -20.86
C LEU A 196 -32.67 21.93 -22.02
N SER A 197 -33.26 20.79 -21.78
CA SER A 197 -33.62 19.77 -22.77
C SER A 197 -34.90 20.12 -23.57
N MET A 198 -35.67 21.09 -23.09
CA MET A 198 -36.90 21.56 -23.74
C MET A 198 -36.69 22.84 -24.61
N LEU A 199 -35.52 23.43 -24.58
CA LEU A 199 -35.08 24.57 -25.39
C LEU A 199 -34.34 24.10 -26.64
#